data_b897b7e5dca96f15cbe7780d45ed1c7c
#
_entry.id   b897b7e5dca96f15cbe7780d45ed1c7c
#
_cell.length_a   1.000
_cell.length_b   1.000
_cell.length_c   1.000
_cell.angle_alpha   90.00
_cell.angle_beta   90.00
_cell.angle_gamma   90.00
#
_symmetry.space_group_name_H-M   'P 1'
#
loop_
_entity.id
_entity.type
_entity.pdbx_description
1 polymer ?
#
loop_
_entity_poly.entity_id
_entity_poly.type
_entity_poly.pdbx_seq_one_letter_code
_entity_poly.pdbx_strand_id
1 'polypeptide(L)'
;AKVEEITGLKYTSNEVKNITEEQNKTNIAIRVVVDHVRAVAFAIADGQLPSNNGAGYVIRRILRRAIRYGFTFLDTKEPFINKLVEVLANQMGEFFPEIKSQQQLVTNVIREEEASFLRTLEQGIQLLENVMVNTSGKEVSGEKAFELYDTFGFPIDLTALILRERGFSLDEAGFETELQKQKARSRAASEVSTEDWSVLIPGNVETFVGYDQTENEVKITRIRKVDSKKDGILYQIVLDNTPFYPEGGGQVGDKGTLESQKSEVGSQKLEIIDTKKENNLIIHYSKHLPEDLNQTFIAKVNTDLRTSTSKNHSATHLMHLALRTILGSHVEQKGSLVNPNYLRFDFSHFSKVSDAELRQVENSVNSQIEAQLQLIEHRNIPIKEALDKGAMALFGEKYGDSVRMIEFGDSKELCGGIHVKNSAEIWHFKIISEGAVAAGIRRIEAITCDAVKAFYTNQENTLSEIKEVLKNPQDVLKSVASLQDDNAKLKKQIEQLVKEKIDGLATSLVSEFQDVNGINFIAKQVDLSMAATKDLAQAIGTSKPNSFVVLASIEDDAPNIHCYIAKELVANKGLNAGTVIRELGKYIDGNGGGQPFFASGKGKNTNGIAAVLENAVNFVK
;
A
#
# COMPACT_ATOMS: atom_id res chain seq x y z
N ALA A 1 38.55 1.45 -11.16
CA ALA A 1 38.58 0.21 -11.94
C ALA A 1 37.18 -0.43 -12.06
N LYS A 2 36.53 -0.91 -10.94
CA LYS A 2 35.21 -1.62 -11.04
C LYS A 2 34.08 -0.75 -11.62
N VAL A 3 34.01 0.52 -11.25
CA VAL A 3 33.03 1.46 -11.85
C VAL A 3 33.26 1.62 -13.36
N GLU A 4 34.51 1.74 -13.78
CA GLU A 4 34.87 1.84 -15.22
C GLU A 4 34.51 0.57 -15.99
N GLU A 5 34.72 -0.61 -15.37
CA GLU A 5 34.31 -1.91 -15.95
C GLU A 5 32.81 -1.97 -16.19
N ILE A 6 32.01 -1.50 -15.22
CA ILE A 6 30.55 -1.55 -15.27
C ILE A 6 29.97 -0.51 -16.26
N THR A 7 30.51 0.71 -16.25
CA THR A 7 29.97 1.84 -17.01
C THR A 7 30.61 2.03 -18.39
N GLY A 8 31.80 1.44 -18.62
CA GLY A 8 32.61 1.69 -19.81
C GLY A 8 33.34 3.04 -19.83
N LEU A 9 33.04 3.94 -18.88
CA LEU A 9 33.62 5.27 -18.78
C LEU A 9 34.94 5.24 -18.02
N LYS A 10 35.94 6.02 -18.47
CA LYS A 10 37.27 6.04 -17.86
C LYS A 10 37.45 7.19 -16.89
N TYR A 11 38.07 6.91 -15.76
CA TYR A 11 38.57 7.91 -14.82
C TYR A 11 39.87 8.51 -15.33
N THR A 12 39.95 9.81 -15.48
CA THR A 12 41.16 10.51 -15.89
C THR A 12 41.76 11.22 -14.70
N SER A 13 43.05 10.94 -14.40
CA SER A 13 43.75 11.59 -13.30
C SER A 13 43.76 13.12 -13.43
N ASN A 14 43.65 13.82 -12.31
CA ASN A 14 43.74 15.29 -12.25
C ASN A 14 45.12 15.84 -12.69
N GLU A 15 46.13 14.96 -12.86
CA GLU A 15 47.46 15.34 -13.37
C GLU A 15 47.48 15.55 -14.88
N VAL A 16 46.43 15.12 -15.59
CA VAL A 16 46.28 15.34 -17.04
C VAL A 16 45.85 16.77 -17.30
N LYS A 17 46.67 17.53 -18.01
CA LYS A 17 46.35 18.90 -18.43
C LYS A 17 45.27 18.86 -19.51
N ASN A 18 44.26 19.75 -19.41
CA ASN A 18 43.14 19.93 -20.36
C ASN A 18 42.06 18.83 -20.31
N ILE A 19 41.60 18.48 -19.12
CA ILE A 19 40.39 17.63 -18.96
C ILE A 19 39.16 18.42 -19.42
N THR A 20 38.31 17.81 -20.27
CA THR A 20 37.05 18.42 -20.71
C THR A 20 36.06 18.54 -19.53
N GLU A 21 35.09 19.45 -19.64
CA GLU A 21 34.04 19.61 -18.61
C GLU A 21 33.25 18.31 -18.40
N GLU A 22 32.93 17.61 -19.47
CA GLU A 22 32.23 16.31 -19.45
C GLU A 22 33.06 15.24 -18.72
N GLN A 23 34.36 15.11 -19.05
CA GLN A 23 35.26 14.20 -18.37
C GLN A 23 35.41 14.55 -16.87
N ASN A 24 35.41 15.84 -16.54
CA ASN A 24 35.44 16.25 -15.13
C ASN A 24 34.15 15.85 -14.37
N LYS A 25 32.98 15.99 -15.00
CA LYS A 25 31.69 15.51 -14.44
C LYS A 25 31.73 14.00 -14.22
N THR A 26 32.22 13.22 -15.18
CA THR A 26 32.43 11.77 -15.06
C THR A 26 33.37 11.43 -13.88
N ASN A 27 34.51 12.12 -13.78
CA ASN A 27 35.47 11.91 -12.68
C ASN A 27 34.84 12.20 -11.31
N ILE A 28 34.06 13.28 -11.19
CA ILE A 28 33.34 13.63 -9.97
C ILE A 28 32.33 12.53 -9.63
N ALA A 29 31.56 12.06 -10.60
CA ALA A 29 30.56 11.02 -10.39
C ALA A 29 31.19 9.71 -9.88
N ILE A 30 32.29 9.26 -10.50
CA ILE A 30 33.01 8.07 -10.06
C ILE A 30 33.51 8.23 -8.62
N ARG A 31 34.08 9.38 -8.24
CA ARG A 31 34.53 9.65 -6.87
C ARG A 31 33.36 9.65 -5.88
N VAL A 32 32.25 10.30 -6.20
CA VAL A 32 31.05 10.32 -5.35
C VAL A 32 30.52 8.92 -5.13
N VAL A 33 30.38 8.12 -6.18
CA VAL A 33 29.88 6.74 -6.05
C VAL A 33 30.80 5.90 -5.17
N VAL A 34 32.11 5.94 -5.37
CA VAL A 34 33.09 5.15 -4.61
C VAL A 34 33.17 5.57 -3.15
N ASP A 35 33.15 6.88 -2.86
CA ASP A 35 33.16 7.37 -1.48
C ASP A 35 31.85 7.02 -0.74
N HIS A 36 30.71 7.22 -1.40
CA HIS A 36 29.41 7.03 -0.78
C HIS A 36 29.09 5.55 -0.56
N VAL A 37 29.46 4.64 -1.49
CA VAL A 37 29.26 3.20 -1.25
C VAL A 37 30.02 2.72 -0.03
N ARG A 38 31.23 3.23 0.21
CA ARG A 38 32.02 2.92 1.40
C ARG A 38 31.26 3.36 2.66
N ALA A 39 30.87 4.63 2.74
CA ALA A 39 30.16 5.16 3.90
C ALA A 39 28.84 4.41 4.20
N VAL A 40 28.06 4.12 3.15
CA VAL A 40 26.78 3.41 3.26
C VAL A 40 26.99 1.95 3.67
N ALA A 41 27.97 1.26 3.08
CA ALA A 41 28.24 -0.14 3.38
C ALA A 41 28.65 -0.36 4.84
N PHE A 42 29.53 0.49 5.38
CA PHE A 42 29.92 0.42 6.79
C PHE A 42 28.74 0.70 7.72
N ALA A 43 27.94 1.73 7.43
CA ALA A 43 26.76 2.04 8.24
C ALA A 43 25.74 0.88 8.26
N ILE A 44 25.52 0.21 7.12
CA ILE A 44 24.64 -0.96 7.05
C ILE A 44 25.24 -2.15 7.81
N ALA A 45 26.54 -2.39 7.70
CA ALA A 45 27.23 -3.46 8.41
C ALA A 45 27.15 -3.26 9.94
N ASP A 46 27.13 -2.00 10.42
CA ASP A 46 26.93 -1.63 11.82
C ASP A 46 25.44 -1.65 12.24
N GLY A 47 24.51 -2.14 11.38
CA GLY A 47 23.09 -2.30 11.68
C GLY A 47 22.23 -1.08 11.37
N GLN A 48 22.78 -0.01 10.79
CA GLN A 48 22.01 1.18 10.43
C GLN A 48 21.47 1.08 8.99
N LEU A 49 20.21 0.66 8.86
CA LEU A 49 19.57 0.56 7.54
C LEU A 49 19.07 1.92 7.02
N PRO A 50 19.05 2.15 5.68
CA PRO A 50 18.39 3.31 5.09
C PRO A 50 16.92 3.40 5.50
N SER A 51 16.47 4.57 5.97
CA SER A 51 15.10 4.79 6.42
C SER A 51 14.61 6.21 6.14
N ASN A 52 13.36 6.52 6.55
CA ASN A 52 12.81 7.87 6.41
C ASN A 52 13.14 8.79 7.60
N ASN A 53 13.70 8.27 8.69
CA ASN A 53 13.91 8.99 9.95
C ASN A 53 15.32 8.78 10.49
N GLY A 54 15.76 9.67 11.40
CA GLY A 54 16.97 9.52 12.19
C GLY A 54 18.23 9.29 11.36
N ALA A 55 19.13 8.45 11.86
CA ALA A 55 20.40 8.11 11.20
C ALA A 55 20.18 7.44 9.83
N GLY A 56 19.18 6.56 9.71
CA GLY A 56 18.87 5.88 8.45
C GLY A 56 18.45 6.83 7.32
N TYR A 57 17.85 7.98 7.63
CA TYR A 57 17.56 9.02 6.65
C TYR A 57 18.86 9.61 6.05
N VAL A 58 19.87 9.85 6.88
CA VAL A 58 21.17 10.37 6.41
C VAL A 58 21.83 9.35 5.47
N ILE A 59 21.83 8.07 5.85
CA ILE A 59 22.40 6.98 5.04
C ILE A 59 21.68 6.87 3.69
N ARG A 60 20.35 6.91 3.71
CA ARG A 60 19.53 6.90 2.50
C ARG A 60 19.86 8.08 1.59
N ARG A 61 19.99 9.27 2.14
CA ARG A 61 20.31 10.49 1.41
C ARG A 61 21.68 10.40 0.73
N ILE A 62 22.70 9.85 1.43
CA ILE A 62 24.03 9.61 0.87
C ILE A 62 23.95 8.62 -0.30
N LEU A 63 23.24 7.50 -0.13
CA LEU A 63 23.07 6.50 -1.17
C LEU A 63 22.32 7.07 -2.40
N ARG A 64 21.20 7.78 -2.20
CA ARG A 64 20.43 8.41 -3.28
C ARG A 64 21.25 9.44 -4.06
N ARG A 65 22.14 10.15 -3.38
CA ARG A 65 23.08 11.05 -4.06
C ARG A 65 24.02 10.28 -5.00
N ALA A 66 24.60 9.16 -4.55
CA ALA A 66 25.43 8.30 -5.40
C ALA A 66 24.65 7.76 -6.61
N ILE A 67 23.42 7.27 -6.39
CA ILE A 67 22.54 6.74 -7.45
C ILE A 67 22.27 7.82 -8.50
N ARG A 68 21.94 9.03 -8.07
CA ARG A 68 21.70 10.15 -8.99
C ARG A 68 22.93 10.49 -9.81
N TYR A 69 24.14 10.52 -9.21
CA TYR A 69 25.37 10.77 -9.95
C TYR A 69 25.65 9.66 -10.97
N GLY A 70 25.38 8.39 -10.61
CA GLY A 70 25.42 7.27 -11.54
C GLY A 70 24.45 7.45 -12.71
N PHE A 71 23.20 7.73 -12.41
CA PHE A 71 22.14 7.93 -13.41
C PHE A 71 22.43 9.11 -14.36
N THR A 72 22.85 10.26 -13.81
CA THR A 72 22.98 11.50 -14.58
C THR A 72 24.29 11.59 -15.38
N PHE A 73 25.40 11.09 -14.82
CA PHE A 73 26.73 11.32 -15.39
C PHE A 73 27.48 10.04 -15.79
N LEU A 74 26.98 8.85 -15.41
CA LEU A 74 27.55 7.56 -15.78
C LEU A 74 26.60 6.71 -16.62
N ASP A 75 25.44 7.25 -16.99
CA ASP A 75 24.36 6.62 -17.77
C ASP A 75 23.89 5.25 -17.23
N THR A 76 23.87 5.09 -15.92
CA THR A 76 23.43 3.84 -15.28
C THR A 76 21.94 3.86 -15.03
N LYS A 77 21.19 3.03 -15.77
CA LYS A 77 19.71 2.93 -15.67
C LYS A 77 19.26 1.79 -14.75
N GLU A 78 20.17 0.88 -14.42
CA GLU A 78 19.93 -0.28 -13.55
C GLU A 78 20.82 -0.25 -12.32
N PRO A 79 20.45 -0.94 -11.23
CA PRO A 79 21.26 -1.03 -10.02
C PRO A 79 22.68 -1.55 -10.32
N PHE A 80 23.69 -0.80 -9.92
CA PHE A 80 25.10 -1.16 -10.10
C PHE A 80 25.98 -0.93 -8.87
N ILE A 81 25.55 -0.02 -7.96
CA ILE A 81 26.35 0.34 -6.76
C ILE A 81 26.53 -0.88 -5.86
N ASN A 82 25.52 -1.73 -5.77
CA ASN A 82 25.57 -2.99 -5.04
C ASN A 82 26.73 -3.91 -5.50
N LYS A 83 27.12 -3.86 -6.78
CA LYS A 83 28.22 -4.66 -7.34
C LYS A 83 29.61 -4.19 -6.86
N LEU A 84 29.69 -3.01 -6.25
CA LEU A 84 30.91 -2.46 -5.67
C LEU A 84 31.18 -2.99 -4.24
N VAL A 85 30.16 -3.54 -3.58
CA VAL A 85 30.26 -4.06 -2.21
C VAL A 85 31.25 -5.22 -2.11
N GLU A 86 31.24 -6.11 -3.10
CA GLU A 86 32.20 -7.22 -3.17
C GLU A 86 33.65 -6.71 -3.22
N VAL A 87 33.93 -5.69 -4.02
CA VAL A 87 35.25 -5.07 -4.10
C VAL A 87 35.66 -4.46 -2.77
N LEU A 88 34.73 -3.77 -2.10
CA LEU A 88 34.95 -3.19 -0.79
C LEU A 88 35.25 -4.27 0.26
N ALA A 89 34.46 -5.35 0.29
CA ALA A 89 34.67 -6.47 1.21
C ALA A 89 36.02 -7.18 0.99
N ASN A 90 36.44 -7.32 -0.25
CA ASN A 90 37.76 -7.91 -0.57
C ASN A 90 38.94 -7.00 -0.18
N GLN A 91 38.75 -5.67 -0.27
CA GLN A 91 39.85 -4.72 0.05
C GLN A 91 39.94 -4.41 1.55
N MET A 92 38.84 -4.36 2.24
CA MET A 92 38.75 -3.87 3.63
C MET A 92 38.33 -4.94 4.64
N GLY A 93 37.76 -6.06 4.20
CA GLY A 93 37.18 -7.08 5.08
C GLY A 93 38.19 -7.86 5.91
N GLU A 94 39.49 -7.74 5.65
CA GLU A 94 40.55 -8.27 6.53
C GLU A 94 40.69 -7.45 7.82
N PHE A 95 40.57 -6.11 7.70
CA PHE A 95 40.67 -5.17 8.82
C PHE A 95 39.32 -4.89 9.47
N PHE A 96 38.23 -5.06 8.71
CA PHE A 96 36.85 -4.80 9.12
C PHE A 96 36.00 -6.03 8.81
N PRO A 97 36.06 -7.09 9.62
CA PRO A 97 35.41 -8.38 9.34
C PRO A 97 33.91 -8.28 9.25
N GLU A 98 33.25 -7.28 9.86
CA GLU A 98 31.82 -6.99 9.78
C GLU A 98 31.37 -6.72 8.34
N ILE A 99 32.15 -6.04 7.52
CA ILE A 99 31.85 -5.81 6.09
C ILE A 99 31.80 -7.13 5.33
N LYS A 100 32.70 -8.07 5.65
CA LYS A 100 32.74 -9.37 4.99
C LYS A 100 31.61 -10.28 5.47
N SER A 101 31.36 -10.32 6.78
CA SER A 101 30.31 -11.13 7.37
C SER A 101 28.90 -10.66 6.95
N GLN A 102 28.70 -9.36 6.75
CA GLN A 102 27.44 -8.74 6.34
C GLN A 102 27.37 -8.43 4.84
N GLN A 103 28.33 -8.89 4.03
CA GLN A 103 28.44 -8.55 2.61
C GLN A 103 27.14 -8.78 1.85
N GLN A 104 26.48 -9.90 2.07
CA GLN A 104 25.22 -10.24 1.37
C GLN A 104 24.09 -9.29 1.77
N LEU A 105 23.96 -8.97 3.06
CA LEU A 105 22.98 -8.00 3.55
C LEU A 105 23.22 -6.62 2.93
N VAL A 106 24.45 -6.11 3.00
CA VAL A 106 24.84 -4.81 2.43
C VAL A 106 24.51 -4.74 0.93
N THR A 107 24.88 -5.79 0.19
CA THR A 107 24.61 -5.90 -1.25
C THR A 107 23.13 -5.83 -1.56
N ASN A 108 22.30 -6.58 -0.82
CA ASN A 108 20.86 -6.64 -1.03
C ASN A 108 20.19 -5.30 -0.67
N VAL A 109 20.53 -4.71 0.48
CA VAL A 109 19.98 -3.42 0.93
C VAL A 109 20.29 -2.31 -0.09
N ILE A 110 21.54 -2.20 -0.55
CA ILE A 110 21.91 -1.20 -1.55
C ILE A 110 21.17 -1.44 -2.87
N ARG A 111 21.09 -2.70 -3.34
CA ARG A 111 20.38 -3.04 -4.59
C ARG A 111 18.91 -2.64 -4.54
N GLU A 112 18.21 -2.99 -3.48
CA GLU A 112 16.76 -2.72 -3.35
C GLU A 112 16.47 -1.22 -3.21
N GLU A 113 17.29 -0.48 -2.43
CA GLU A 113 17.13 0.98 -2.31
C GLU A 113 17.46 1.67 -3.65
N GLU A 114 18.49 1.21 -4.37
CA GLU A 114 18.86 1.71 -5.69
C GLU A 114 17.76 1.44 -6.72
N ALA A 115 17.26 0.19 -6.81
CA ALA A 115 16.18 -0.18 -7.72
C ALA A 115 14.89 0.58 -7.41
N SER A 116 14.57 0.76 -6.13
CA SER A 116 13.40 1.53 -5.71
C SER A 116 13.50 3.00 -6.11
N PHE A 117 14.67 3.60 -5.93
CA PHE A 117 14.88 5.01 -6.22
C PHE A 117 14.95 5.30 -7.72
N LEU A 118 15.60 4.44 -8.50
CA LEU A 118 15.67 4.59 -9.97
C LEU A 118 14.30 4.64 -10.61
N ARG A 119 13.31 3.87 -10.12
CA ARG A 119 11.91 3.91 -10.63
C ARG A 119 11.25 5.30 -10.50
N THR A 120 11.60 6.08 -9.50
CA THR A 120 11.02 7.41 -9.25
C THR A 120 11.92 8.55 -9.68
N LEU A 121 13.23 8.30 -9.83
CA LEU A 121 14.22 9.32 -10.14
C LEU A 121 14.01 9.94 -11.52
N GLU A 122 13.79 9.14 -12.54
CA GLU A 122 13.59 9.60 -13.91
C GLU A 122 12.34 10.49 -14.02
N GLN A 123 11.22 10.03 -13.46
CA GLN A 123 9.98 10.81 -13.40
C GLN A 123 10.16 12.11 -12.61
N GLY A 124 10.82 12.03 -11.44
CA GLY A 124 11.08 13.20 -10.61
C GLY A 124 11.94 14.25 -11.30
N ILE A 125 12.98 13.85 -12.04
CA ILE A 125 13.81 14.75 -12.84
C ILE A 125 12.98 15.39 -13.95
N GLN A 126 12.19 14.64 -14.72
CA GLN A 126 11.34 15.15 -15.78
C GLN A 126 10.31 16.16 -15.28
N LEU A 127 9.66 15.85 -14.13
CA LEU A 127 8.71 16.76 -13.50
C LEU A 127 9.39 18.06 -13.03
N LEU A 128 10.58 17.97 -12.44
CA LEU A 128 11.35 19.11 -12.01
C LEU A 128 11.81 19.97 -13.20
N GLU A 129 12.22 19.35 -14.30
CA GLU A 129 12.54 20.06 -15.55
C GLU A 129 11.33 20.82 -16.11
N ASN A 130 10.15 20.21 -16.10
CA ASN A 130 8.90 20.89 -16.49
C ASN A 130 8.57 22.07 -15.55
N VAL A 131 8.79 21.91 -14.24
CA VAL A 131 8.62 23.00 -13.27
C VAL A 131 9.58 24.16 -13.59
N MET A 132 10.87 23.88 -13.86
CA MET A 132 11.86 24.90 -14.20
C MET A 132 11.51 25.67 -15.48
N VAL A 133 11.06 24.95 -16.52
CA VAL A 133 10.65 25.58 -17.82
C VAL A 133 9.45 26.50 -17.62
N ASN A 134 8.52 26.16 -16.73
CA ASN A 134 7.31 26.93 -16.48
C ASN A 134 7.47 27.97 -15.36
N THR A 135 8.65 28.10 -14.75
CA THR A 135 8.90 29.06 -13.67
C THR A 135 9.32 30.42 -14.25
N SER A 136 8.58 31.46 -13.90
CA SER A 136 8.93 32.84 -14.26
C SER A 136 10.06 33.33 -13.34
N GLY A 137 11.29 33.39 -13.87
CA GLY A 137 12.48 33.72 -13.09
C GLY A 137 13.38 32.51 -12.79
N LYS A 138 14.16 32.60 -11.70
CA LYS A 138 15.12 31.54 -11.31
C LYS A 138 14.84 30.94 -9.93
N GLU A 139 13.66 31.15 -9.38
CA GLU A 139 13.27 30.62 -8.08
C GLU A 139 12.02 29.73 -8.23
N VAL A 140 12.14 28.47 -7.86
CA VAL A 140 11.02 27.51 -7.81
C VAL A 140 10.29 27.69 -6.48
N SER A 141 8.96 27.85 -6.55
CA SER A 141 8.14 28.05 -5.35
C SER A 141 8.13 26.82 -4.43
N GLY A 142 8.02 27.08 -3.12
CA GLY A 142 7.93 26.05 -2.10
C GLY A 142 6.71 25.13 -2.28
N GLU A 143 5.59 25.65 -2.79
CA GLU A 143 4.39 24.87 -3.12
C GLU A 143 4.66 23.79 -4.19
N LYS A 144 5.36 24.16 -5.27
CA LYS A 144 5.72 23.21 -6.34
C LYS A 144 6.73 22.17 -5.87
N ALA A 145 7.69 22.56 -5.05
CA ALA A 145 8.63 21.64 -4.44
C ALA A 145 7.94 20.70 -3.44
N PHE A 146 6.92 21.17 -2.71
CA PHE A 146 6.12 20.36 -1.81
C PHE A 146 5.25 19.36 -2.59
N GLU A 147 4.67 19.74 -3.72
CA GLU A 147 3.95 18.83 -4.61
C GLU A 147 4.84 17.66 -5.09
N LEU A 148 6.08 17.95 -5.49
CA LEU A 148 7.07 16.93 -5.87
C LEU A 148 7.43 15.99 -4.70
N TYR A 149 7.54 16.54 -3.50
CA TYR A 149 7.85 15.79 -2.30
C TYR A 149 6.69 14.91 -1.81
N ASP A 150 5.50 15.49 -1.67
CA ASP A 150 4.33 14.85 -1.06
C ASP A 150 3.66 13.83 -2.01
N THR A 151 3.50 14.21 -3.28
CA THR A 151 2.78 13.39 -4.27
C THR A 151 3.68 12.37 -4.96
N PHE A 152 4.90 12.76 -5.29
CA PHE A 152 5.82 11.92 -6.08
C PHE A 152 6.97 11.33 -5.24
N GLY A 153 7.06 11.67 -3.95
CA GLY A 153 8.11 11.17 -3.06
C GLY A 153 9.54 11.62 -3.44
N PHE A 154 9.66 12.72 -4.21
CA PHE A 154 10.95 13.24 -4.67
C PHE A 154 11.61 14.07 -3.56
N PRO A 155 12.80 13.69 -3.04
CA PRO A 155 13.36 14.32 -1.87
C PRO A 155 13.69 15.79 -2.07
N ILE A 156 13.33 16.63 -1.09
CA ILE A 156 13.52 18.10 -1.17
C ILE A 156 15.00 18.49 -1.31
N ASP A 157 15.90 17.81 -0.63
CA ASP A 157 17.34 18.06 -0.71
C ASP A 157 17.91 17.74 -2.08
N LEU A 158 17.35 16.75 -2.75
CA LEU A 158 17.69 16.42 -4.14
C LEU A 158 17.13 17.45 -5.11
N THR A 159 15.89 17.89 -4.90
CA THR A 159 15.27 19.02 -5.63
C THR A 159 16.15 20.26 -5.54
N ALA A 160 16.53 20.67 -4.32
CA ALA A 160 17.39 21.83 -4.09
C ALA A 160 18.78 21.69 -4.78
N LEU A 161 19.35 20.48 -4.75
CA LEU A 161 20.63 20.21 -5.39
C LEU A 161 20.55 20.34 -6.91
N ILE A 162 19.54 19.75 -7.56
CA ILE A 162 19.36 19.82 -9.01
C ILE A 162 19.08 21.25 -9.44
N LEU A 163 18.21 21.96 -8.73
CA LEU A 163 17.92 23.37 -9.01
C LEU A 163 19.19 24.23 -8.98
N ARG A 164 20.04 24.06 -7.95
CA ARG A 164 21.32 24.77 -7.81
C ARG A 164 22.27 24.47 -8.98
N GLU A 165 22.38 23.23 -9.40
CA GLU A 165 23.21 22.83 -10.53
C GLU A 165 22.73 23.40 -11.87
N ARG A 166 21.42 23.68 -12.00
CA ARG A 166 20.79 24.31 -13.16
C ARG A 166 20.70 25.84 -13.06
N GLY A 167 21.24 26.44 -11.98
CA GLY A 167 21.25 27.89 -11.75
C GLY A 167 19.90 28.46 -11.27
N PHE A 168 19.06 27.60 -10.65
CA PHE A 168 17.82 27.99 -9.96
C PHE A 168 18.00 27.97 -8.45
N SER A 169 17.16 28.74 -7.74
CA SER A 169 16.99 28.67 -6.29
C SER A 169 15.66 27.98 -5.93
N LEU A 170 15.53 27.59 -4.68
CA LEU A 170 14.33 27.02 -4.10
C LEU A 170 13.81 27.93 -2.99
N ASP A 171 12.51 28.21 -2.97
CA ASP A 171 11.81 28.81 -1.84
C ASP A 171 11.64 27.78 -0.71
N GLU A 172 12.69 27.64 0.12
CA GLU A 172 12.69 26.69 1.26
C GLU A 172 11.68 27.12 2.34
N ALA A 173 11.44 28.41 2.53
CA ALA A 173 10.48 28.92 3.51
C ALA A 173 9.03 28.60 3.12
N GLY A 174 8.70 28.75 1.83
CA GLY A 174 7.41 28.32 1.28
C GLY A 174 7.20 26.82 1.41
N PHE A 175 8.22 26.01 1.13
CA PHE A 175 8.14 24.56 1.32
C PHE A 175 7.86 24.16 2.78
N GLU A 176 8.60 24.74 3.73
CA GLU A 176 8.37 24.47 5.17
C GLU A 176 6.96 24.90 5.60
N THR A 177 6.44 25.99 5.05
CA THR A 177 5.06 26.45 5.30
C THR A 177 4.04 25.41 4.88
N GLU A 178 4.17 24.83 3.68
CA GLU A 178 3.26 23.78 3.20
C GLU A 178 3.39 22.49 4.03
N LEU A 179 4.61 22.12 4.42
CA LEU A 179 4.86 20.99 5.29
C LEU A 179 4.19 21.17 6.66
N GLN A 180 4.25 22.38 7.24
CA GLN A 180 3.57 22.69 8.50
C GLN A 180 2.05 22.69 8.35
N LYS A 181 1.49 23.16 7.24
CA LYS A 181 0.04 23.08 6.97
C LYS A 181 -0.43 21.60 6.91
N GLN A 182 0.35 20.71 6.30
CA GLN A 182 0.05 19.28 6.28
C GLN A 182 0.07 18.69 7.70
N LYS A 183 1.11 18.98 8.49
CA LYS A 183 1.23 18.53 9.88
C LYS A 183 0.09 19.08 10.76
N ALA A 184 -0.29 20.35 10.57
CA ALA A 184 -1.39 20.97 11.30
C ALA A 184 -2.74 20.33 10.99
N ARG A 185 -3.03 20.01 9.72
CA ARG A 185 -4.24 19.26 9.30
C ARG A 185 -4.32 17.91 9.99
N SER A 186 -3.20 17.19 10.09
CA SER A 186 -3.14 15.90 10.78
C SER A 186 -3.36 16.03 12.30
N ARG A 187 -2.89 17.12 12.93
CA ARG A 187 -3.05 17.39 14.37
C ARG A 187 -4.45 17.89 14.74
N ALA A 188 -5.06 18.73 13.91
CA ALA A 188 -6.39 19.30 14.18
C ALA A 188 -7.51 18.24 14.27
N ALA A 189 -7.27 17.04 13.73
CA ALA A 189 -8.19 15.91 13.85
C ALA A 189 -8.18 15.25 15.25
N SER A 190 -7.25 15.60 16.15
CA SER A 190 -7.03 14.99 17.47
C SER A 190 -7.09 15.95 18.65
N GLU A 191 -7.74 17.11 18.53
CA GLU A 191 -7.92 18.03 19.65
C GLU A 191 -8.82 17.43 20.74
N VAL A 192 -8.26 17.32 21.95
CA VAL A 192 -8.93 16.87 23.18
C VAL A 192 -8.81 17.96 24.23
N SER A 193 -9.94 18.38 24.77
CA SER A 193 -9.98 19.30 25.95
C SER A 193 -10.11 18.48 27.21
N THR A 194 -9.24 18.69 28.19
CA THR A 194 -9.24 18.00 29.48
C THR A 194 -9.41 18.99 30.62
N GLU A 195 -10.27 18.65 31.58
CA GLU A 195 -10.38 19.37 32.86
C GLU A 195 -9.24 18.97 33.83
N ASP A 196 -9.04 19.72 34.91
CA ASP A 196 -8.08 19.37 35.96
C ASP A 196 -8.55 18.15 36.77
N TRP A 197 -7.58 17.45 37.39
CA TRP A 197 -7.86 16.31 38.24
C TRP A 197 -8.60 16.68 39.52
N SER A 198 -9.77 16.10 39.75
CA SER A 198 -10.42 16.07 41.06
C SER A 198 -9.84 14.90 41.86
N VAL A 199 -9.06 15.22 42.91
CA VAL A 199 -8.38 14.23 43.76
C VAL A 199 -9.28 13.85 44.92
N LEU A 200 -9.67 12.58 45.01
CA LEU A 200 -10.51 12.03 46.08
C LEU A 200 -9.67 11.46 47.20
N ILE A 201 -8.57 10.80 46.88
CA ILE A 201 -7.63 10.22 47.84
C ILE A 201 -6.22 10.77 47.54
N PRO A 202 -5.70 11.71 48.32
CA PRO A 202 -4.39 12.28 48.12
C PRO A 202 -3.26 11.32 48.54
N GLY A 203 -2.10 11.42 47.87
CA GLY A 203 -0.85 10.73 48.21
C GLY A 203 -0.83 9.22 47.88
N ASN A 204 -1.83 8.69 47.20
CA ASN A 204 -1.84 7.30 46.80
C ASN A 204 -0.92 7.00 45.62
N VAL A 205 -0.17 5.88 45.72
CA VAL A 205 0.65 5.34 44.64
C VAL A 205 -0.11 4.17 44.01
N GLU A 206 -0.40 4.30 42.74
CA GLU A 206 -1.13 3.27 42.00
C GLU A 206 -0.30 2.01 41.79
N THR A 207 -0.91 0.86 42.01
CA THR A 207 -0.25 -0.45 41.86
C THR A 207 -0.94 -1.27 40.77
N PHE A 208 -0.16 -1.76 39.79
CA PHE A 208 -0.65 -2.70 38.81
C PHE A 208 -0.54 -4.14 39.29
N VAL A 209 -1.68 -4.82 39.40
CA VAL A 209 -1.79 -6.23 39.87
C VAL A 209 -2.20 -7.20 38.74
N GLY A 210 -2.36 -6.71 37.53
CA GLY A 210 -2.97 -7.42 36.42
C GLY A 210 -2.13 -8.53 35.76
N TYR A 211 -0.88 -8.74 36.19
CA TYR A 211 -0.12 -9.94 35.79
C TYR A 211 -0.63 -11.21 36.46
N ASP A 212 -1.20 -11.08 37.66
CA ASP A 212 -1.59 -12.21 38.50
C ASP A 212 -3.11 -12.27 38.74
N GLN A 213 -3.80 -11.13 38.58
CA GLN A 213 -5.22 -10.99 38.90
C GLN A 213 -5.98 -10.36 37.74
N THR A 214 -7.19 -10.87 37.51
CA THR A 214 -8.16 -10.30 36.54
C THR A 214 -9.31 -9.59 37.21
N GLU A 215 -9.42 -9.74 38.55
CA GLU A 215 -10.41 -9.12 39.41
C GLU A 215 -9.74 -8.66 40.71
N ASN A 216 -10.08 -7.44 41.16
CA ASN A 216 -9.58 -6.94 42.46
C ASN A 216 -10.51 -5.90 43.04
N GLU A 217 -10.46 -5.76 44.37
CA GLU A 217 -11.14 -4.71 45.13
C GLU A 217 -10.34 -3.41 45.02
N VAL A 218 -11.02 -2.31 44.65
CA VAL A 218 -10.38 -1.04 44.30
C VAL A 218 -11.15 0.17 44.80
N LYS A 219 -10.45 1.31 44.98
CA LYS A 219 -11.04 2.62 45.23
C LYS A 219 -10.64 3.62 44.18
N ILE A 220 -11.57 4.52 43.84
CA ILE A 220 -11.29 5.65 42.92
C ILE A 220 -10.49 6.70 43.68
N THR A 221 -9.32 7.06 43.15
CA THR A 221 -8.44 8.06 43.77
C THR A 221 -8.52 9.42 43.10
N ARG A 222 -8.77 9.46 41.81
CA ARG A 222 -8.89 10.68 41.01
C ARG A 222 -9.86 10.50 39.85
N ILE A 223 -10.52 11.58 39.48
CA ILE A 223 -11.36 11.67 38.28
C ILE A 223 -11.10 12.98 37.53
N ARG A 224 -11.29 12.95 36.23
CA ARG A 224 -11.44 14.17 35.42
C ARG A 224 -12.35 13.93 34.22
N LYS A 225 -12.96 15.00 33.72
CA LYS A 225 -13.75 14.98 32.48
C LYS A 225 -12.87 15.34 31.30
N VAL A 226 -13.11 14.65 30.19
CA VAL A 226 -12.44 14.88 28.91
C VAL A 226 -13.49 15.04 27.82
N ASP A 227 -13.37 16.06 26.99
CA ASP A 227 -14.22 16.26 25.83
C ASP A 227 -13.37 16.04 24.56
N SER A 228 -13.72 15.00 23.82
CA SER A 228 -13.07 14.58 22.58
C SER A 228 -14.00 14.82 21.41
N LYS A 229 -13.50 15.46 20.37
CA LYS A 229 -14.28 15.67 19.12
C LYS A 229 -14.73 14.34 18.50
N LYS A 230 -14.01 13.25 18.74
CA LYS A 230 -14.30 11.92 18.17
C LYS A 230 -15.27 11.12 19.02
N ASP A 231 -15.03 11.08 20.34
CA ASP A 231 -15.72 10.13 21.24
C ASP A 231 -16.72 10.84 22.17
N GLY A 232 -16.83 12.17 22.08
CA GLY A 232 -17.67 12.99 22.95
C GLY A 232 -17.11 13.08 24.37
N ILE A 233 -18.01 13.26 25.34
CA ILE A 233 -17.63 13.38 26.76
C ILE A 233 -17.28 12.00 27.30
N LEU A 234 -16.05 11.89 27.86
CA LEU A 234 -15.52 10.75 28.58
C LEU A 234 -15.05 11.16 29.97
N TYR A 235 -15.05 10.21 30.87
CA TYR A 235 -14.46 10.34 32.19
C TYR A 235 -13.22 9.50 32.31
N GLN A 236 -12.18 10.08 32.87
CA GLN A 236 -10.92 9.42 33.20
C GLN A 236 -10.91 9.15 34.70
N ILE A 237 -10.62 7.92 35.07
CA ILE A 237 -10.67 7.41 36.43
C ILE A 237 -9.31 6.79 36.76
N VAL A 238 -8.74 7.15 37.91
CA VAL A 238 -7.53 6.54 38.45
C VAL A 238 -7.93 5.75 39.73
N LEU A 239 -7.41 4.53 39.83
CA LEU A 239 -7.67 3.61 40.95
C LEU A 239 -6.47 3.57 41.89
N ASP A 240 -6.64 3.10 43.14
CA ASP A 240 -5.55 2.87 44.08
C ASP A 240 -4.68 1.66 43.69
N ASN A 241 -5.31 0.65 43.14
CA ASN A 241 -4.68 -0.50 42.51
C ASN A 241 -5.54 -0.94 41.33
N THR A 242 -4.96 -1.62 40.33
CA THR A 242 -5.72 -1.98 39.14
C THR A 242 -5.28 -3.31 38.55
N PRO A 243 -6.25 -4.18 38.17
CA PRO A 243 -5.98 -5.36 37.35
C PRO A 243 -5.94 -5.03 35.84
N PHE A 244 -6.33 -3.81 35.41
CA PHE A 244 -6.40 -3.42 34.01
C PHE A 244 -5.02 -3.08 33.46
N TYR A 245 -4.58 -3.77 32.42
CA TYR A 245 -3.37 -3.46 31.69
C TYR A 245 -3.54 -2.15 30.88
N PRO A 246 -2.68 -1.16 31.08
CA PRO A 246 -2.72 0.06 30.27
C PRO A 246 -2.08 -0.17 28.92
N GLU A 247 -2.59 0.48 27.87
CA GLU A 247 -1.98 0.48 26.53
C GLU A 247 -0.48 0.76 26.61
N GLY A 248 0.32 -0.16 26.07
CA GLY A 248 1.78 -0.05 26.08
C GLY A 248 2.46 -1.21 25.37
N GLY A 249 3.68 -0.99 24.86
CA GLY A 249 4.44 -2.01 24.14
C GLY A 249 3.72 -2.58 22.92
N GLY A 250 2.83 -1.81 22.30
CA GLY A 250 1.99 -2.25 21.17
C GLY A 250 0.73 -3.02 21.57
N GLN A 251 0.59 -3.44 22.83
CA GLN A 251 -0.64 -4.07 23.32
C GLN A 251 -1.68 -3.01 23.68
N VAL A 252 -2.93 -3.19 23.23
CA VAL A 252 -4.07 -2.33 23.60
C VAL A 252 -4.39 -2.43 25.08
N GLY A 253 -4.99 -1.38 25.63
CA GLY A 253 -5.47 -1.35 27.00
C GLY A 253 -6.63 -2.31 27.23
N ASP A 254 -6.72 -2.81 28.47
CA ASP A 254 -7.82 -3.67 28.87
C ASP A 254 -9.14 -2.93 28.97
N LYS A 255 -10.19 -3.67 28.76
CA LYS A 255 -11.58 -3.28 28.97
C LYS A 255 -12.22 -4.15 30.04
N GLY A 256 -13.32 -3.67 30.60
CA GLY A 256 -14.05 -4.43 31.60
C GLY A 256 -15.03 -3.59 32.39
N THR A 257 -15.15 -3.81 33.71
CA THR A 257 -16.16 -3.14 34.52
C THR A 257 -15.65 -2.84 35.93
N LEU A 258 -16.21 -1.76 36.51
CA LEU A 258 -16.19 -1.54 37.98
C LEU A 258 -17.60 -1.82 38.51
N GLU A 259 -17.71 -2.76 39.42
CA GLU A 259 -18.98 -3.19 40.02
C GLU A 259 -19.06 -2.72 41.47
N SER A 260 -20.13 -2.02 41.84
CA SER A 260 -20.37 -1.57 43.23
C SER A 260 -20.76 -2.74 44.12
N GLN A 261 -20.16 -2.81 45.34
CA GLN A 261 -20.52 -3.81 46.33
C GLN A 261 -21.77 -3.47 47.15
N LYS A 262 -22.16 -2.19 47.19
CA LYS A 262 -23.30 -1.73 48.00
C LYS A 262 -24.30 -0.99 47.13
N SER A 263 -25.37 -1.64 46.79
CA SER A 263 -26.59 -0.97 46.30
C SER A 263 -27.81 -1.76 46.72
N GLU A 264 -28.71 -1.15 47.50
CA GLU A 264 -30.04 -1.69 47.80
C GLU A 264 -30.94 -1.78 46.56
N VAL A 265 -30.51 -1.18 45.43
CA VAL A 265 -31.26 -1.06 44.14
C VAL A 265 -30.56 -1.81 42.99
N GLY A 266 -29.73 -2.82 43.28
CA GLY A 266 -28.99 -3.57 42.28
C GLY A 266 -27.56 -3.05 42.07
N SER A 267 -26.62 -3.93 41.70
CA SER A 267 -25.22 -3.56 41.50
C SER A 267 -25.07 -2.58 40.34
N GLN A 268 -24.58 -1.37 40.59
CA GLN A 268 -24.16 -0.46 39.54
C GLN A 268 -22.92 -1.00 38.85
N LYS A 269 -23.00 -1.19 37.55
CA LYS A 269 -21.93 -1.66 36.69
C LYS A 269 -21.47 -0.52 35.80
N LEU A 270 -20.25 -0.05 36.06
CA LEU A 270 -19.60 0.97 35.24
C LEU A 270 -18.70 0.31 34.19
N GLU A 271 -18.91 0.58 32.93
CA GLU A 271 -18.09 0.05 31.86
C GLU A 271 -16.76 0.82 31.73
N ILE A 272 -15.64 0.11 31.71
CA ILE A 272 -14.33 0.61 31.33
C ILE A 272 -14.08 0.24 29.86
N ILE A 273 -14.06 1.28 29.01
CA ILE A 273 -13.98 1.13 27.55
C ILE A 273 -12.55 1.11 27.00
N ASP A 274 -11.60 1.63 27.78
CA ASP A 274 -10.16 1.65 27.43
C ASP A 274 -9.32 1.92 28.70
N THR A 275 -8.04 1.52 28.67
CA THR A 275 -7.08 1.78 29.77
C THR A 275 -5.75 2.26 29.16
N LYS A 276 -5.27 3.44 29.59
CA LYS A 276 -4.04 4.06 29.08
C LYS A 276 -3.11 4.47 30.21
N LYS A 277 -1.85 4.72 29.85
CA LYS A 277 -0.85 5.25 30.78
C LYS A 277 -0.48 6.69 30.41
N GLU A 278 -0.57 7.60 31.37
CA GLU A 278 -0.18 9.00 31.20
C GLU A 278 0.56 9.46 32.47
N ASN A 279 1.76 10.00 32.33
CA ASN A 279 2.57 10.52 33.46
C ASN A 279 2.67 9.54 34.66
N ASN A 280 2.89 8.26 34.39
CA ASN A 280 2.93 7.16 35.35
C ASN A 280 1.59 6.82 36.04
N LEU A 281 0.47 7.41 35.63
CA LEU A 281 -0.87 7.02 36.07
C LEU A 281 -1.49 6.04 35.09
N ILE A 282 -2.19 5.04 35.58
CA ILE A 282 -3.03 4.16 34.79
C ILE A 282 -4.45 4.72 34.78
N ILE A 283 -4.91 5.11 33.62
CA ILE A 283 -6.15 5.86 33.42
C ILE A 283 -7.19 4.97 32.76
N HIS A 284 -8.32 4.79 33.45
CA HIS A 284 -9.45 4.03 32.98
C HIS A 284 -10.48 4.99 32.36
N TYR A 285 -10.93 4.72 31.15
CA TYR A 285 -11.90 5.53 30.42
C TYR A 285 -13.30 4.96 30.56
N SER A 286 -14.26 5.82 30.91
CA SER A 286 -15.68 5.47 30.97
C SER A 286 -16.56 6.57 30.39
N LYS A 287 -17.75 6.21 29.91
CA LYS A 287 -18.76 7.17 29.44
C LYS A 287 -19.54 7.83 30.59
N HIS A 288 -19.52 7.22 31.76
CA HIS A 288 -20.28 7.68 32.92
C HIS A 288 -19.40 7.63 34.16
N LEU A 289 -19.84 8.29 35.23
CA LEU A 289 -19.29 8.13 36.58
C LEU A 289 -20.30 7.39 37.45
N PRO A 290 -19.86 6.65 38.47
CA PRO A 290 -20.75 6.08 39.49
C PRO A 290 -21.36 7.19 40.35
N GLU A 291 -22.54 6.94 40.92
CA GLU A 291 -23.25 7.91 41.78
C GLU A 291 -22.46 8.23 43.07
N ASP A 292 -21.86 7.21 43.70
CA ASP A 292 -20.99 7.37 44.86
C ASP A 292 -19.54 7.00 44.49
N LEU A 293 -18.68 8.00 44.47
CA LEU A 293 -17.26 7.87 44.14
C LEU A 293 -16.41 7.33 45.32
N ASN A 294 -16.91 7.39 46.56
CA ASN A 294 -16.16 7.04 47.76
C ASN A 294 -16.32 5.58 48.16
N GLN A 295 -17.17 4.83 47.47
CA GLN A 295 -17.36 3.40 47.75
C GLN A 295 -16.21 2.54 47.22
N THR A 296 -16.18 1.30 47.66
CA THR A 296 -15.30 0.27 47.13
C THR A 296 -15.95 -0.41 45.93
N PHE A 297 -15.17 -0.65 44.89
CA PHE A 297 -15.60 -1.34 43.67
C PHE A 297 -14.85 -2.65 43.50
N ILE A 298 -15.46 -3.59 42.80
CA ILE A 298 -14.76 -4.74 42.25
C ILE A 298 -14.43 -4.41 40.80
N ALA A 299 -13.14 -4.25 40.50
CA ALA A 299 -12.61 -4.07 39.16
C ALA A 299 -12.49 -5.44 38.48
N LYS A 300 -13.20 -5.63 37.34
CA LYS A 300 -13.20 -6.90 36.60
C LYS A 300 -12.76 -6.64 35.16
N VAL A 301 -11.67 -7.27 34.79
CA VAL A 301 -11.19 -7.25 33.40
C VAL A 301 -12.06 -8.17 32.56
N ASN A 302 -12.32 -7.76 31.30
CA ASN A 302 -12.91 -8.66 30.30
C ASN A 302 -11.90 -9.76 29.94
N THR A 303 -12.07 -10.93 30.56
CA THR A 303 -11.14 -12.06 30.45
C THR A 303 -11.06 -12.63 29.03
N ASP A 304 -12.14 -12.57 28.23
CA ASP A 304 -12.18 -13.09 26.87
C ASP A 304 -11.30 -12.23 25.94
N LEU A 305 -11.47 -10.89 26.04
CA LEU A 305 -10.64 -9.96 25.29
C LEU A 305 -9.16 -10.04 25.71
N ARG A 306 -8.89 -10.09 27.01
CA ARG A 306 -7.51 -10.21 27.53
C ARG A 306 -6.87 -11.53 27.08
N THR A 307 -7.58 -12.64 27.16
CA THR A 307 -7.08 -13.96 26.74
C THR A 307 -6.73 -13.94 25.25
N SER A 308 -7.60 -13.40 24.41
CA SER A 308 -7.33 -13.28 22.98
C SER A 308 -6.14 -12.37 22.70
N THR A 309 -6.04 -11.23 23.42
CA THR A 309 -4.90 -10.31 23.32
C THR A 309 -3.58 -10.98 23.75
N SER A 310 -3.58 -11.73 24.86
CA SER A 310 -2.38 -12.41 25.36
C SER A 310 -1.88 -13.50 24.41
N LYS A 311 -2.79 -14.21 23.71
CA LYS A 311 -2.44 -15.17 22.67
C LYS A 311 -1.76 -14.48 21.48
N ASN A 312 -2.34 -13.38 21.00
CA ASN A 312 -1.76 -12.58 19.93
C ASN A 312 -0.41 -11.97 20.34
N HIS A 313 -0.26 -11.53 21.60
CA HIS A 313 1.01 -10.95 22.06
C HIS A 313 2.11 -12.01 22.12
N SER A 314 1.81 -13.18 22.69
CA SER A 314 2.79 -14.27 22.75
C SER A 314 3.16 -14.76 21.34
N ALA A 315 2.18 -14.86 20.42
CA ALA A 315 2.45 -15.18 19.02
C ALA A 315 3.35 -14.14 18.34
N THR A 316 3.26 -12.85 18.73
CA THR A 316 4.14 -11.80 18.22
C THR A 316 5.61 -12.08 18.56
N HIS A 317 5.91 -12.50 19.80
CA HIS A 317 7.27 -12.88 20.21
C HIS A 317 7.80 -14.10 19.45
N LEU A 318 6.98 -15.15 19.32
CA LEU A 318 7.36 -16.35 18.54
C LEU A 318 7.61 -16.00 17.07
N MET A 319 6.78 -15.14 16.49
CA MET A 319 6.93 -14.67 15.10
C MET A 319 8.18 -13.80 14.94
N HIS A 320 8.50 -12.92 15.89
CA HIS A 320 9.70 -12.10 15.83
C HIS A 320 10.96 -12.97 15.80
N LEU A 321 11.04 -14.00 16.67
CA LEU A 321 12.12 -14.98 16.61
C LEU A 321 12.18 -15.69 15.26
N ALA A 322 11.04 -16.17 14.75
CA ALA A 322 10.97 -16.86 13.45
C ALA A 322 11.44 -15.97 12.30
N LEU A 323 11.01 -14.70 12.27
CA LEU A 323 11.45 -13.72 11.26
C LEU A 323 12.96 -13.49 11.32
N ARG A 324 13.54 -13.34 12.50
CA ARG A 324 14.99 -13.19 12.67
C ARG A 324 15.77 -14.42 12.24
N THR A 325 15.25 -15.59 12.53
CA THR A 325 15.89 -16.87 12.15
C THR A 325 15.88 -17.09 10.64
N ILE A 326 14.79 -16.73 9.97
CA ILE A 326 14.56 -17.01 8.53
C ILE A 326 15.11 -15.89 7.65
N LEU A 327 14.83 -14.62 8.01
CA LEU A 327 15.20 -13.45 7.20
C LEU A 327 16.55 -12.86 7.61
N GLY A 328 16.99 -13.10 8.84
CA GLY A 328 18.28 -12.63 9.36
C GLY A 328 18.17 -11.70 10.57
N SER A 329 19.29 -11.53 11.27
CA SER A 329 19.38 -10.77 12.53
C SER A 329 19.10 -9.27 12.41
N HIS A 330 19.07 -8.72 11.18
CA HIS A 330 18.70 -7.32 10.89
C HIS A 330 17.20 -7.03 11.10
N VAL A 331 16.37 -8.06 11.24
CA VAL A 331 14.96 -7.88 11.57
C VAL A 331 14.83 -7.34 12.99
N GLU A 332 14.32 -6.13 13.10
CA GLU A 332 14.03 -5.43 14.36
C GLU A 332 12.61 -4.89 14.32
N GLN A 333 11.93 -4.90 15.46
CA GLN A 333 10.62 -4.27 15.58
C GLN A 333 10.71 -2.76 15.36
N LYS A 334 9.89 -2.24 14.47
CA LYS A 334 9.71 -0.79 14.23
C LYS A 334 8.34 -0.29 14.65
N GLY A 335 7.42 -1.18 14.89
CA GLY A 335 6.09 -0.94 15.45
C GLY A 335 5.37 -2.24 15.74
N SER A 336 4.42 -2.19 16.66
CA SER A 336 3.56 -3.33 17.00
C SER A 336 2.17 -2.83 17.34
N LEU A 337 1.16 -3.63 17.02
CA LEU A 337 -0.20 -3.49 17.52
C LEU A 337 -0.74 -4.88 17.83
N VAL A 338 -1.11 -5.10 19.07
CA VAL A 338 -1.67 -6.37 19.54
C VAL A 338 -3.03 -6.09 20.15
N ASN A 339 -4.08 -6.66 19.58
CA ASN A 339 -5.45 -6.53 20.04
C ASN A 339 -6.15 -7.91 20.06
N PRO A 340 -7.40 -8.03 20.56
CA PRO A 340 -8.08 -9.33 20.63
C PRO A 340 -8.30 -10.03 19.27
N ASN A 341 -8.38 -9.25 18.18
CA ASN A 341 -8.77 -9.78 16.86
C ASN A 341 -7.57 -10.19 16.00
N TYR A 342 -6.46 -9.46 16.11
CA TYR A 342 -5.25 -9.67 15.31
C TYR A 342 -4.01 -9.08 15.97
N LEU A 343 -2.87 -9.46 15.46
CA LEU A 343 -1.59 -8.82 15.74
C LEU A 343 -1.04 -8.19 14.45
N ARG A 344 -0.32 -7.07 14.61
CA ARG A 344 0.38 -6.38 13.55
C ARG A 344 1.80 -6.11 13.98
N PHE A 345 2.75 -6.43 13.13
CA PHE A 345 4.17 -6.28 13.40
C PHE A 345 4.88 -5.58 12.25
N ASP A 346 5.42 -4.42 12.53
CA ASP A 346 6.22 -3.63 11.59
C ASP A 346 7.69 -3.87 11.90
N PHE A 347 8.47 -4.27 10.91
CA PHE A 347 9.87 -4.66 11.10
C PHE A 347 10.78 -4.18 9.99
N SER A 348 12.07 -4.03 10.31
CA SER A 348 13.09 -3.67 9.34
C SER A 348 13.37 -4.84 8.40
N HIS A 349 13.11 -4.65 7.10
CA HIS A 349 13.49 -5.57 6.05
C HIS A 349 13.50 -4.84 4.70
N PHE A 350 14.48 -5.16 3.85
CA PHE A 350 14.80 -4.40 2.65
C PHE A 350 14.00 -4.83 1.42
N SER A 351 13.43 -6.03 1.41
CA SER A 351 12.69 -6.59 0.26
C SER A 351 11.31 -7.10 0.66
N LYS A 352 10.48 -7.42 -0.34
CA LYS A 352 9.25 -8.17 -0.11
C LYS A 352 9.59 -9.56 0.44
N VAL A 353 8.91 -9.97 1.51
CA VAL A 353 9.01 -11.35 1.99
C VAL A 353 8.26 -12.27 1.02
N SER A 354 8.93 -13.30 0.54
CA SER A 354 8.33 -14.23 -0.41
C SER A 354 7.28 -15.13 0.25
N ASP A 355 6.35 -15.65 -0.54
CA ASP A 355 5.35 -16.60 -0.04
C ASP A 355 5.96 -17.87 0.56
N ALA A 356 7.16 -18.26 0.11
CA ALA A 356 7.92 -19.38 0.67
C ALA A 356 8.47 -19.04 2.05
N GLU A 357 9.06 -17.86 2.23
CA GLU A 357 9.55 -17.38 3.53
C GLU A 357 8.40 -17.16 4.52
N LEU A 358 7.26 -16.59 4.07
CA LEU A 358 6.07 -16.43 4.91
C LEU A 358 5.56 -17.79 5.41
N ARG A 359 5.53 -18.82 4.56
CA ARG A 359 5.18 -20.18 4.97
C ARG A 359 6.20 -20.76 5.96
N GLN A 360 7.48 -20.50 5.79
CA GLN A 360 8.50 -20.94 6.76
C GLN A 360 8.33 -20.28 8.11
N VAL A 361 8.05 -18.96 8.14
CA VAL A 361 7.74 -18.22 9.39
C VAL A 361 6.50 -18.81 10.05
N GLU A 362 5.42 -18.98 9.32
CA GLU A 362 4.17 -19.55 9.84
C GLU A 362 4.37 -20.96 10.42
N ASN A 363 5.09 -21.82 9.70
CA ASN A 363 5.43 -23.16 10.16
C ASN A 363 6.31 -23.13 11.43
N SER A 364 7.33 -22.26 11.45
CA SER A 364 8.21 -22.11 12.61
C SER A 364 7.43 -21.68 13.87
N VAL A 365 6.49 -20.72 13.74
CA VAL A 365 5.65 -20.29 14.86
C VAL A 365 4.75 -21.42 15.31
N ASN A 366 4.09 -22.13 14.39
CA ASN A 366 3.20 -23.24 14.75
C ASN A 366 3.97 -24.41 15.39
N SER A 367 5.20 -24.71 14.97
CA SER A 367 6.05 -25.71 15.62
C SER A 367 6.39 -25.32 17.07
N GLN A 368 6.62 -24.02 17.35
CA GLN A 368 6.84 -23.53 18.72
C GLN A 368 5.56 -23.61 19.56
N ILE A 369 4.38 -23.43 18.95
CA ILE A 369 3.07 -23.64 19.61
C ILE A 369 2.90 -25.12 19.97
N GLU A 370 3.16 -26.02 19.03
CA GLU A 370 3.09 -27.48 19.21
C GLU A 370 4.07 -27.99 20.27
N ALA A 371 5.23 -27.35 20.41
CA ALA A 371 6.23 -27.65 21.42
C ALA A 371 5.78 -27.35 22.86
N GLN A 372 4.63 -26.69 23.06
CA GLN A 372 4.04 -26.38 24.37
C GLN A 372 5.00 -25.65 25.30
N LEU A 373 5.72 -24.65 24.80
CA LEU A 373 6.71 -23.90 25.53
C LEU A 373 6.07 -23.18 26.74
N GLN A 374 6.64 -23.39 27.92
CA GLN A 374 6.20 -22.72 29.13
C GLN A 374 6.70 -21.29 29.16
N LEU A 375 5.88 -20.39 29.67
CA LEU A 375 6.30 -19.02 29.97
C LEU A 375 7.29 -19.03 31.16
N ILE A 376 8.48 -18.49 30.93
CA ILE A 376 9.41 -18.13 31.98
C ILE A 376 9.43 -16.62 32.10
N GLU A 377 9.02 -16.12 33.27
CA GLU A 377 8.90 -14.69 33.53
C GLU A 377 9.92 -14.27 34.58
N HIS A 378 10.77 -13.31 34.21
CA HIS A 378 11.73 -12.66 35.10
C HIS A 378 11.26 -11.24 35.38
N ARG A 379 10.76 -11.01 36.63
CA ARG A 379 10.30 -9.69 37.07
C ARG A 379 11.41 -8.96 37.81
N ASN A 380 11.56 -7.66 37.55
CA ASN A 380 12.48 -6.76 38.26
C ASN A 380 13.95 -7.24 38.26
N ILE A 381 14.45 -7.75 37.15
CA ILE A 381 15.87 -8.07 36.99
C ILE A 381 16.66 -6.87 36.43
N PRO A 382 17.93 -6.71 36.80
CA PRO A 382 18.79 -5.69 36.21
C PRO A 382 18.84 -5.82 34.67
N ILE A 383 18.74 -4.71 33.96
CA ILE A 383 18.78 -4.73 32.48
C ILE A 383 20.02 -5.44 31.93
N LYS A 384 21.17 -5.26 32.59
CA LYS A 384 22.41 -5.93 32.18
C LYS A 384 22.28 -7.45 32.26
N GLU A 385 21.71 -7.98 33.34
CA GLU A 385 21.47 -9.41 33.50
C GLU A 385 20.53 -9.98 32.44
N ALA A 386 19.47 -9.21 32.08
CA ALA A 386 18.55 -9.62 31.04
C ALA A 386 19.28 -9.70 29.66
N LEU A 387 20.11 -8.71 29.35
CA LEU A 387 20.89 -8.70 28.11
C LEU A 387 21.94 -9.84 28.09
N ASP A 388 22.62 -10.11 29.21
CA ASP A 388 23.56 -11.21 29.34
C ASP A 388 22.88 -12.58 29.16
N LYS A 389 21.58 -12.70 29.48
CA LYS A 389 20.74 -13.88 29.20
C LYS A 389 20.28 -13.96 27.74
N GLY A 390 20.62 -12.98 26.90
CA GLY A 390 20.26 -12.92 25.50
C GLY A 390 18.91 -12.27 25.23
N ALA A 391 18.35 -11.49 26.18
CA ALA A 391 17.10 -10.78 25.97
C ALA A 391 17.22 -9.72 24.87
N MET A 392 16.25 -9.68 23.99
CA MET A 392 16.12 -8.65 22.97
C MET A 392 15.53 -7.39 23.58
N ALA A 393 16.23 -6.27 23.44
CA ALA A 393 15.76 -4.95 23.79
C ALA A 393 15.35 -4.21 22.51
N LEU A 394 14.23 -3.50 22.51
CA LEU A 394 13.80 -2.71 21.36
C LEU A 394 14.68 -1.48 21.21
N PHE A 395 15.17 -1.26 20.01
CA PHE A 395 16.03 -0.12 19.71
C PHE A 395 15.28 1.21 19.87
N GLY A 396 15.85 2.12 20.68
CA GLY A 396 15.31 3.47 20.90
C GLY A 396 14.33 3.58 22.07
N GLU A 397 13.98 2.50 22.76
CA GLU A 397 13.24 2.57 24.02
C GLU A 397 14.18 2.86 25.20
N LYS A 398 13.67 3.71 26.12
CA LYS A 398 14.37 3.99 27.37
C LYS A 398 13.90 3.04 28.45
N TYR A 399 14.73 2.08 28.76
CA TYR A 399 14.48 1.14 29.87
C TYR A 399 15.02 1.72 31.19
N GLY A 400 14.35 1.41 32.29
CA GLY A 400 14.87 1.67 33.63
C GLY A 400 16.01 0.70 34.00
N ASP A 401 16.57 0.88 35.21
CA ASP A 401 17.62 -0.02 35.73
C ASP A 401 17.15 -1.46 35.94
N SER A 402 15.84 -1.64 36.11
CA SER A 402 15.17 -2.92 36.30
C SER A 402 14.09 -3.13 35.24
N VAL A 403 14.05 -4.32 34.67
CA VAL A 403 13.18 -4.69 33.55
C VAL A 403 12.43 -6.01 33.81
N ARG A 404 11.37 -6.23 33.03
CA ARG A 404 10.69 -7.51 32.93
C ARG A 404 11.11 -8.21 31.64
N MET A 405 11.54 -9.48 31.74
CA MET A 405 11.89 -10.33 30.59
C MET A 405 10.93 -11.50 30.49
N ILE A 406 10.48 -11.76 29.28
CA ILE A 406 9.61 -12.86 28.88
C ILE A 406 10.40 -13.85 28.04
N GLU A 407 10.26 -15.14 28.37
CA GLU A 407 10.96 -16.21 27.68
C GLU A 407 9.98 -17.34 27.30
N PHE A 408 10.00 -17.73 26.02
CA PHE A 408 9.38 -18.94 25.48
C PHE A 408 10.46 -19.68 24.66
N GLY A 409 11.14 -20.65 25.30
CA GLY A 409 12.27 -21.33 24.70
C GLY A 409 13.37 -20.35 24.30
N ASP A 410 13.68 -20.25 22.98
CA ASP A 410 14.71 -19.35 22.46
C ASP A 410 14.22 -17.91 22.28
N SER A 411 12.91 -17.66 22.35
CA SER A 411 12.36 -16.30 22.29
C SER A 411 12.50 -15.63 23.64
N LYS A 412 13.36 -14.59 23.74
CA LYS A 412 13.66 -13.84 24.96
C LYS A 412 13.56 -12.35 24.67
N GLU A 413 12.59 -11.67 25.29
CA GLU A 413 12.34 -10.25 25.01
C GLU A 413 12.05 -9.46 26.29
N LEU A 414 12.48 -8.18 26.31
CA LEU A 414 12.06 -7.22 27.32
C LEU A 414 10.64 -6.78 27.00
N CYS A 415 9.67 -7.19 27.84
CA CYS A 415 8.27 -6.95 27.57
C CYS A 415 7.43 -6.73 28.83
N GLY A 416 6.64 -5.65 28.83
CA GLY A 416 5.67 -5.34 29.90
C GLY A 416 4.27 -5.91 29.67
N GLY A 417 4.00 -6.55 28.53
CA GLY A 417 2.66 -7.00 28.14
C GLY A 417 2.18 -8.27 28.83
N ILE A 418 0.93 -8.64 28.56
CA ILE A 418 0.31 -9.86 29.10
C ILE A 418 0.53 -11.01 28.12
N HIS A 419 0.93 -12.17 28.65
CA HIS A 419 1.24 -13.36 27.87
C HIS A 419 0.47 -14.59 28.35
N VAL A 420 0.32 -15.58 27.46
CA VAL A 420 -0.17 -16.92 27.83
C VAL A 420 0.85 -17.63 28.72
N LYS A 421 0.42 -18.57 29.53
CA LYS A 421 1.32 -19.35 30.37
C LYS A 421 2.02 -20.48 29.63
N ASN A 422 1.41 -20.94 28.54
CA ASN A 422 1.95 -21.98 27.67
C ASN A 422 1.64 -21.62 26.22
N SER A 423 2.61 -21.79 25.29
CA SER A 423 2.42 -21.49 23.88
C SER A 423 1.28 -22.29 23.23
N ALA A 424 0.95 -23.48 23.74
CA ALA A 424 -0.19 -24.27 23.27
C ALA A 424 -1.55 -23.54 23.39
N GLU A 425 -1.69 -22.58 24.31
CA GLU A 425 -2.91 -21.77 24.44
C GLU A 425 -3.20 -20.91 23.21
N ILE A 426 -2.18 -20.60 22.39
CA ILE A 426 -2.31 -19.89 21.11
C ILE A 426 -3.09 -20.74 20.09
N TRP A 427 -3.04 -22.05 20.20
CA TRP A 427 -3.63 -23.10 19.37
C TRP A 427 -3.08 -23.13 17.95
N HIS A 428 -3.20 -22.04 17.16
CA HIS A 428 -2.70 -21.93 15.79
C HIS A 428 -2.46 -20.47 15.42
N PHE A 429 -1.44 -20.25 14.58
CA PHE A 429 -1.03 -18.95 14.07
C PHE A 429 -1.17 -18.92 12.55
N LYS A 430 -1.73 -17.83 12.00
CA LYS A 430 -1.92 -17.63 10.56
C LYS A 430 -1.55 -16.22 10.15
N ILE A 431 -0.66 -16.09 9.17
CA ILE A 431 -0.35 -14.81 8.52
C ILE A 431 -1.47 -14.48 7.54
N ILE A 432 -2.03 -13.25 7.64
CA ILE A 432 -3.12 -12.78 6.78
C ILE A 432 -2.59 -11.88 5.67
N SER A 433 -1.65 -11.00 6.00
CA SER A 433 -1.09 -10.06 5.02
C SER A 433 0.39 -9.78 5.28
N GLU A 434 1.10 -9.44 4.21
CA GLU A 434 2.45 -8.89 4.24
C GLU A 434 2.53 -7.73 3.25
N GLY A 435 3.14 -6.61 3.67
CA GLY A 435 3.24 -5.44 2.80
C GLY A 435 4.29 -4.42 3.24
N ALA A 436 4.62 -3.49 2.36
CA ALA A 436 5.49 -2.36 2.69
C ALA A 436 4.69 -1.27 3.40
N VAL A 437 5.26 -0.71 4.47
CA VAL A 437 4.73 0.47 5.18
C VAL A 437 5.52 1.71 4.82
N ALA A 438 6.84 1.55 4.79
CA ALA A 438 7.79 2.57 4.39
C ALA A 438 9.00 1.88 3.75
N ALA A 439 9.89 2.64 3.15
CA ALA A 439 11.11 2.08 2.62
C ALA A 439 11.95 1.45 3.75
N GLY A 440 12.31 0.18 3.57
CA GLY A 440 13.02 -0.61 4.57
C GLY A 440 12.16 -1.07 5.75
N ILE A 441 10.84 -0.85 5.75
CA ILE A 441 9.92 -1.34 6.78
C ILE A 441 8.81 -2.16 6.15
N ARG A 442 8.70 -3.41 6.60
CA ARG A 442 7.65 -4.34 6.20
C ARG A 442 6.66 -4.52 7.35
N ARG A 443 5.44 -4.86 7.02
CA ARG A 443 4.34 -5.16 7.95
C ARG A 443 3.83 -6.55 7.72
N ILE A 444 3.66 -7.31 8.79
CA ILE A 444 2.89 -8.54 8.81
C ILE A 444 1.67 -8.32 9.70
N GLU A 445 0.52 -8.78 9.24
CA GLU A 445 -0.68 -8.95 10.05
C GLU A 445 -0.99 -10.44 10.17
N ALA A 446 -1.29 -10.87 11.38
CA ALA A 446 -1.56 -12.28 11.66
C ALA A 446 -2.66 -12.43 12.72
N ILE A 447 -3.23 -13.62 12.79
CA ILE A 447 -4.31 -13.99 13.68
C ILE A 447 -3.99 -15.29 14.42
N THR A 448 -4.65 -15.50 15.56
CA THR A 448 -4.53 -16.71 16.36
C THR A 448 -5.89 -17.27 16.76
N CYS A 449 -5.91 -18.50 17.25
CA CYS A 449 -7.03 -19.16 17.92
C CYS A 449 -8.36 -19.05 17.16
N ASP A 450 -9.40 -18.45 17.75
CA ASP A 450 -10.75 -18.39 17.19
C ASP A 450 -10.83 -17.60 15.89
N ALA A 451 -9.99 -16.57 15.74
CA ALA A 451 -9.89 -15.85 14.46
C ALA A 451 -9.36 -16.76 13.34
N VAL A 452 -8.44 -17.68 13.63
CA VAL A 452 -7.97 -18.69 12.65
C VAL A 452 -9.08 -19.68 12.32
N LYS A 453 -9.86 -20.14 13.31
CA LYS A 453 -11.01 -21.02 13.06
C LYS A 453 -12.02 -20.34 12.14
N ALA A 454 -12.39 -19.09 12.46
CA ALA A 454 -13.30 -18.30 11.64
C ALA A 454 -12.76 -18.12 10.21
N PHE A 455 -11.45 -17.86 10.05
CA PHE A 455 -10.80 -17.73 8.76
C PHE A 455 -10.94 -19.01 7.92
N TYR A 456 -10.62 -20.18 8.48
CA TYR A 456 -10.74 -21.45 7.75
C TYR A 456 -12.19 -21.84 7.48
N THR A 457 -13.12 -21.63 8.43
CA THR A 457 -14.55 -21.86 8.23
C THR A 457 -15.11 -21.01 7.06
N ASN A 458 -14.71 -19.74 6.99
CA ASN A 458 -15.10 -18.86 5.88
C ASN A 458 -14.55 -19.36 4.52
N GLN A 459 -13.29 -19.84 4.49
CA GLN A 459 -12.70 -20.43 3.28
C GLN A 459 -13.44 -21.70 2.86
N GLU A 460 -13.78 -22.57 3.81
CA GLU A 460 -14.54 -23.78 3.57
C GLU A 460 -15.94 -23.48 3.04
N ASN A 461 -16.64 -22.51 3.64
CA ASN A 461 -17.95 -22.07 3.17
C ASN A 461 -17.88 -21.53 1.73
N THR A 462 -16.91 -20.63 1.46
CA THR A 462 -16.70 -20.09 0.10
C THR A 462 -16.43 -21.19 -0.92
N LEU A 463 -15.59 -22.17 -0.57
CA LEU A 463 -15.34 -23.32 -1.44
C LEU A 463 -16.60 -24.17 -1.67
N SER A 464 -17.42 -24.34 -0.63
CA SER A 464 -18.68 -25.07 -0.70
C SER A 464 -19.70 -24.35 -1.59
N GLU A 465 -19.83 -23.03 -1.46
CA GLU A 465 -20.66 -22.20 -2.34
C GLU A 465 -20.22 -22.29 -3.82
N ILE A 466 -18.90 -22.21 -4.08
CA ILE A 466 -18.35 -22.40 -5.43
C ILE A 466 -18.70 -23.78 -5.97
N LYS A 467 -18.58 -24.83 -5.16
CA LYS A 467 -18.96 -26.20 -5.56
C LYS A 467 -20.43 -26.29 -5.89
N GLU A 468 -21.31 -25.67 -5.11
CA GLU A 468 -22.75 -25.65 -5.34
C GLU A 468 -23.10 -24.96 -6.66
N VAL A 469 -22.56 -23.77 -6.92
CA VAL A 469 -22.71 -23.04 -8.20
C VAL A 469 -22.27 -23.88 -9.39
N LEU A 470 -21.20 -24.64 -9.23
CA LEU A 470 -20.67 -25.56 -10.24
C LEU A 470 -21.37 -26.93 -10.30
N LYS A 471 -22.48 -27.12 -9.56
CA LYS A 471 -23.24 -28.38 -9.46
C LYS A 471 -22.45 -29.55 -8.85
N ASN A 472 -21.66 -29.23 -7.81
CA ASN A 472 -20.88 -30.21 -7.01
C ASN A 472 -19.93 -31.12 -7.81
N PRO A 473 -19.02 -30.59 -8.63
CA PRO A 473 -18.06 -31.39 -9.34
C PRO A 473 -17.05 -32.03 -8.38
N GLN A 474 -16.50 -33.18 -8.74
CA GLN A 474 -15.40 -33.82 -7.98
C GLN A 474 -14.12 -32.94 -8.02
N ASP A 475 -13.86 -32.29 -9.15
CA ASP A 475 -12.70 -31.46 -9.39
C ASP A 475 -13.17 -30.04 -9.78
N VAL A 476 -13.10 -29.13 -8.82
CA VAL A 476 -13.51 -27.71 -8.98
C VAL A 476 -12.62 -26.99 -9.98
N LEU A 477 -11.30 -27.21 -9.92
CA LEU A 477 -10.36 -26.52 -10.80
C LEU A 477 -10.58 -26.91 -12.26
N LYS A 478 -10.78 -28.21 -12.51
CA LYS A 478 -11.06 -28.70 -13.85
C LYS A 478 -12.39 -28.16 -14.39
N SER A 479 -13.40 -28.04 -13.54
CA SER A 479 -14.70 -27.46 -13.93
C SER A 479 -14.60 -25.98 -14.29
N VAL A 480 -13.85 -25.20 -13.50
CA VAL A 480 -13.60 -23.78 -13.82
C VAL A 480 -12.80 -23.64 -15.11
N ALA A 481 -11.76 -24.44 -15.32
CA ALA A 481 -10.99 -24.44 -16.56
C ALA A 481 -11.86 -24.79 -17.78
N SER A 482 -12.73 -25.81 -17.65
CA SER A 482 -13.69 -26.18 -18.72
C SER A 482 -14.64 -25.03 -19.05
N LEU A 483 -15.18 -24.33 -18.03
CA LEU A 483 -16.05 -23.17 -18.25
C LEU A 483 -15.32 -22.02 -18.98
N GLN A 484 -14.06 -21.80 -18.68
CA GLN A 484 -13.25 -20.79 -19.38
C GLN A 484 -13.03 -21.18 -20.86
N ASP A 485 -12.70 -22.45 -21.11
CA ASP A 485 -12.54 -22.97 -22.47
C ASP A 485 -13.83 -22.92 -23.28
N ASP A 486 -14.95 -23.31 -22.67
CA ASP A 486 -16.26 -23.27 -23.33
C ASP A 486 -16.69 -21.83 -23.62
N ASN A 487 -16.45 -20.89 -22.72
CA ASN A 487 -16.68 -19.47 -22.96
C ASN A 487 -15.84 -18.94 -24.13
N ALA A 488 -14.57 -19.34 -24.20
CA ALA A 488 -13.69 -18.95 -25.32
C ALA A 488 -14.17 -19.55 -26.65
N LYS A 489 -14.61 -20.81 -26.67
CA LYS A 489 -15.20 -21.46 -27.86
C LYS A 489 -16.49 -20.77 -28.29
N LEU A 490 -17.39 -20.51 -27.34
CA LEU A 490 -18.66 -19.83 -27.64
C LEU A 490 -18.43 -18.43 -28.22
N LYS A 491 -17.48 -17.67 -27.71
CA LYS A 491 -17.12 -16.36 -28.28
C LYS A 491 -16.67 -16.48 -29.73
N LYS A 492 -15.79 -17.43 -30.04
CA LYS A 492 -15.35 -17.69 -31.41
C LYS A 492 -16.50 -18.12 -32.34
N GLN A 493 -17.40 -18.95 -31.85
CA GLN A 493 -18.58 -19.36 -32.62
C GLN A 493 -19.52 -18.18 -32.89
N ILE A 494 -19.76 -17.31 -31.90
CA ILE A 494 -20.54 -16.09 -32.09
C ILE A 494 -19.87 -15.18 -33.14
N GLU A 495 -18.57 -14.95 -33.05
CA GLU A 495 -17.82 -14.15 -34.05
C GLU A 495 -17.96 -14.73 -35.46
N GLN A 496 -17.84 -16.05 -35.59
CA GLN A 496 -18.00 -16.74 -36.88
C GLN A 496 -19.42 -16.62 -37.42
N LEU A 497 -20.43 -16.86 -36.61
CA LEU A 497 -21.85 -16.73 -37.00
C LEU A 497 -22.20 -15.29 -37.39
N VAL A 498 -21.68 -14.30 -36.66
CA VAL A 498 -21.83 -12.89 -37.01
C VAL A 498 -21.20 -12.59 -38.37
N LYS A 499 -20.00 -13.12 -38.64
CA LYS A 499 -19.31 -12.97 -39.92
C LYS A 499 -20.10 -13.62 -41.06
N GLU A 500 -20.57 -14.84 -40.88
CA GLU A 500 -21.42 -15.53 -41.87
C GLU A 500 -22.72 -14.77 -42.16
N LYS A 501 -23.36 -14.19 -41.09
CA LYS A 501 -24.53 -13.33 -41.25
C LYS A 501 -24.21 -12.06 -42.05
N ILE A 502 -23.05 -11.43 -41.77
CA ILE A 502 -22.58 -10.25 -42.52
C ILE A 502 -22.35 -10.62 -44.01
N ASP A 503 -21.64 -11.70 -44.30
CA ASP A 503 -21.35 -12.12 -45.68
C ASP A 503 -22.63 -12.45 -46.45
N GLY A 504 -23.58 -13.14 -45.82
CA GLY A 504 -24.90 -13.43 -46.38
C GLY A 504 -25.73 -12.17 -46.67
N LEU A 505 -25.77 -11.23 -45.71
CA LEU A 505 -26.45 -9.95 -45.91
C LEU A 505 -25.74 -9.08 -46.95
N ALA A 506 -24.43 -9.06 -46.95
CA ALA A 506 -23.67 -8.32 -47.97
C ALA A 506 -24.01 -8.78 -49.39
N THR A 507 -24.05 -10.10 -49.63
CA THR A 507 -24.41 -10.68 -50.93
C THR A 507 -25.82 -10.28 -51.34
N SER A 508 -26.78 -10.33 -50.43
CA SER A 508 -28.18 -9.89 -50.70
C SER A 508 -28.25 -8.39 -51.02
N LEU A 509 -27.68 -7.56 -50.13
CA LEU A 509 -27.80 -6.11 -50.23
C LEU A 509 -27.07 -5.50 -51.43
N VAL A 510 -26.00 -6.14 -51.91
CA VAL A 510 -25.31 -5.72 -53.16
C VAL A 510 -26.25 -5.72 -54.38
N SER A 511 -27.25 -6.62 -54.42
CA SER A 511 -28.25 -6.68 -55.48
C SER A 511 -29.33 -5.60 -55.35
N GLU A 512 -29.49 -4.96 -54.19
CA GLU A 512 -30.51 -3.93 -53.89
C GLU A 512 -30.00 -2.49 -54.16
N PHE A 513 -28.76 -2.30 -54.57
CA PHE A 513 -28.27 -0.95 -54.95
C PHE A 513 -29.09 -0.35 -56.06
N GLN A 514 -29.49 0.91 -55.86
CA GLN A 514 -30.19 1.74 -56.85
C GLN A 514 -29.20 2.72 -57.50
N ASP A 515 -29.29 2.90 -58.82
CA ASP A 515 -28.50 3.96 -59.51
C ASP A 515 -29.24 5.30 -59.31
N VAL A 516 -28.58 6.24 -58.65
CA VAL A 516 -29.06 7.61 -58.46
C VAL A 516 -27.95 8.53 -58.98
N ASN A 517 -28.14 9.12 -60.17
CA ASN A 517 -27.18 10.03 -60.82
C ASN A 517 -25.77 9.44 -61.01
N GLY A 518 -25.67 8.14 -61.33
CA GLY A 518 -24.40 7.43 -61.48
C GLY A 518 -23.74 7.01 -60.18
N ILE A 519 -24.46 7.08 -59.06
CA ILE A 519 -24.05 6.65 -57.73
C ILE A 519 -24.82 5.38 -57.36
N ASN A 520 -24.10 4.30 -57.02
CA ASN A 520 -24.70 3.11 -56.43
C ASN A 520 -25.12 3.41 -54.99
N PHE A 521 -26.40 3.65 -54.77
CA PHE A 521 -26.99 4.07 -53.50
C PHE A 521 -27.74 2.94 -52.85
N ILE A 522 -27.58 2.79 -51.54
CA ILE A 522 -28.42 1.96 -50.67
C ILE A 522 -28.61 2.58 -49.28
N ALA A 523 -29.84 2.58 -48.79
CA ALA A 523 -30.17 2.95 -47.40
C ALA A 523 -31.11 1.90 -46.80
N LYS A 524 -30.67 1.21 -45.74
CA LYS A 524 -31.43 0.11 -45.17
C LYS A 524 -31.22 -0.06 -43.66
N GLN A 525 -32.26 -0.53 -42.98
CA GLN A 525 -32.16 -1.01 -41.61
C GLN A 525 -31.77 -2.48 -41.62
N VAL A 526 -30.86 -2.86 -40.71
CA VAL A 526 -30.37 -4.24 -40.54
C VAL A 526 -30.46 -4.64 -39.06
N ASP A 527 -30.68 -5.91 -38.80
CA ASP A 527 -30.69 -6.49 -37.47
C ASP A 527 -29.32 -7.05 -37.11
N LEU A 528 -28.43 -6.15 -36.75
CA LEU A 528 -27.04 -6.42 -36.36
C LEU A 528 -26.61 -5.45 -35.23
N SER A 529 -25.59 -5.84 -34.45
CA SER A 529 -24.93 -4.93 -33.53
C SER A 529 -24.28 -3.75 -34.27
N MET A 530 -23.99 -2.67 -33.56
CA MET A 530 -23.30 -1.50 -34.11
C MET A 530 -22.00 -1.88 -34.82
N ALA A 531 -21.17 -2.74 -34.21
CA ALA A 531 -19.92 -3.20 -34.79
C ALA A 531 -20.15 -4.00 -36.08
N ALA A 532 -21.06 -4.98 -36.06
CA ALA A 532 -21.39 -5.79 -37.22
C ALA A 532 -22.03 -4.97 -38.37
N THR A 533 -22.84 -3.96 -38.04
CA THR A 533 -23.43 -3.04 -39.04
C THR A 533 -22.34 -2.17 -39.70
N LYS A 534 -21.37 -1.75 -38.92
CA LYS A 534 -20.18 -1.04 -39.46
C LYS A 534 -19.42 -1.90 -40.46
N ASP A 535 -19.12 -3.15 -40.10
CA ASP A 535 -18.40 -4.09 -40.94
C ASP A 535 -19.18 -4.40 -42.23
N LEU A 536 -20.50 -4.59 -42.11
CA LEU A 536 -21.40 -4.79 -43.24
C LEU A 536 -21.40 -3.57 -44.18
N ALA A 537 -21.48 -2.36 -43.64
CA ALA A 537 -21.46 -1.12 -44.44
C ALA A 537 -20.14 -0.98 -45.20
N GLN A 538 -19.03 -1.35 -44.65
CA GLN A 538 -17.73 -1.40 -45.32
C GLN A 538 -17.66 -2.49 -46.39
N ALA A 539 -18.16 -3.69 -46.07
CA ALA A 539 -18.16 -4.81 -47.00
C ALA A 539 -18.97 -4.51 -48.29
N ILE A 540 -20.22 -4.05 -48.13
CA ILE A 540 -21.05 -3.70 -49.30
C ILE A 540 -20.56 -2.42 -50.01
N GLY A 541 -20.02 -1.45 -49.28
CA GLY A 541 -19.50 -0.23 -49.83
C GLY A 541 -18.28 -0.43 -50.70
N THR A 542 -17.43 -1.39 -50.36
CA THR A 542 -16.24 -1.73 -51.19
C THR A 542 -16.54 -2.69 -52.33
N SER A 543 -17.73 -3.28 -52.39
CA SER A 543 -18.10 -4.29 -53.42
C SER A 543 -18.47 -3.67 -54.78
N LYS A 544 -18.87 -2.40 -54.80
CA LYS A 544 -19.21 -1.67 -56.05
C LYS A 544 -18.47 -0.32 -56.16
N PRO A 545 -18.06 0.09 -57.34
CA PRO A 545 -17.54 1.45 -57.53
C PRO A 545 -18.64 2.49 -57.30
N ASN A 546 -18.25 3.72 -56.99
CA ASN A 546 -19.18 4.82 -56.75
C ASN A 546 -20.31 4.52 -55.75
N SER A 547 -20.04 3.74 -54.70
CA SER A 547 -21.03 3.34 -53.72
C SER A 547 -21.25 4.40 -52.64
N PHE A 548 -22.53 4.59 -52.28
CA PHE A 548 -22.97 5.39 -51.16
C PHE A 548 -23.94 4.54 -50.31
N VAL A 549 -23.50 4.19 -49.12
CA VAL A 549 -24.22 3.25 -48.25
C VAL A 549 -24.61 3.94 -46.96
N VAL A 550 -25.87 3.82 -46.57
CA VAL A 550 -26.36 4.19 -45.25
C VAL A 550 -27.02 2.98 -44.62
N LEU A 551 -26.45 2.47 -43.56
CA LEU A 551 -27.07 1.40 -42.76
C LEU A 551 -27.46 1.90 -41.38
N ALA A 552 -28.62 1.45 -40.91
CA ALA A 552 -29.11 1.70 -39.55
C ALA A 552 -29.34 0.38 -38.83
N SER A 553 -29.10 0.36 -37.54
CA SER A 553 -29.42 -0.77 -36.65
C SER A 553 -29.89 -0.28 -35.29
N ILE A 554 -30.50 -1.18 -34.51
CA ILE A 554 -30.88 -0.93 -33.11
C ILE A 554 -30.10 -1.91 -32.25
N GLU A 555 -29.41 -1.40 -31.23
CA GLU A 555 -28.72 -2.18 -30.22
C GLU A 555 -28.99 -1.57 -28.86
N ASP A 556 -29.45 -2.37 -27.89
CA ASP A 556 -29.80 -1.91 -26.55
C ASP A 556 -30.77 -0.71 -26.56
N ASP A 557 -31.86 -0.81 -27.36
CA ASP A 557 -32.84 0.24 -27.57
C ASP A 557 -32.30 1.58 -28.11
N ALA A 558 -31.10 1.60 -28.62
CA ALA A 558 -30.46 2.78 -29.18
C ALA A 558 -30.24 2.63 -30.70
N PRO A 559 -30.64 3.61 -31.53
CA PRO A 559 -30.38 3.57 -32.96
C PRO A 559 -28.95 3.92 -33.26
N ASN A 560 -28.34 3.14 -34.16
CA ASN A 560 -27.00 3.37 -34.71
C ASN A 560 -27.11 3.54 -36.20
N ILE A 561 -26.33 4.47 -36.77
CA ILE A 561 -26.27 4.72 -38.21
C ILE A 561 -24.82 4.75 -38.71
N HIS A 562 -24.58 4.19 -39.87
CA HIS A 562 -23.27 4.13 -40.51
C HIS A 562 -23.37 4.58 -41.92
N CYS A 563 -22.44 5.44 -42.37
CA CYS A 563 -22.34 5.90 -43.73
C CYS A 563 -20.98 5.55 -44.31
N TYR A 564 -20.99 4.85 -45.45
CA TYR A 564 -19.79 4.63 -46.27
C TYR A 564 -19.97 5.35 -47.59
N ILE A 565 -18.92 6.03 -48.05
CA ILE A 565 -18.85 6.73 -49.36
C ILE A 565 -17.57 6.31 -50.08
N ALA A 566 -17.69 5.85 -51.30
CA ALA A 566 -16.53 5.48 -52.13
C ALA A 566 -15.55 6.65 -52.23
N LYS A 567 -14.25 6.38 -52.18
CA LYS A 567 -13.20 7.41 -52.18
C LYS A 567 -13.25 8.32 -53.42
N GLU A 568 -13.65 7.76 -54.55
CA GLU A 568 -13.82 8.49 -55.81
C GLU A 568 -14.94 9.55 -55.70
N LEU A 569 -16.02 9.25 -55.00
CA LEU A 569 -17.11 10.21 -54.77
C LEU A 569 -16.70 11.30 -53.77
N VAL A 570 -15.90 10.98 -52.79
CA VAL A 570 -15.33 11.97 -51.87
C VAL A 570 -14.43 12.95 -52.64
N ALA A 571 -13.56 12.43 -53.54
CA ALA A 571 -12.63 13.24 -54.30
C ALA A 571 -13.30 14.08 -55.41
N ASN A 572 -14.26 13.47 -56.19
CA ASN A 572 -14.80 14.08 -57.40
C ASN A 572 -16.08 14.89 -57.14
N LYS A 573 -16.87 14.54 -56.12
CA LYS A 573 -18.16 15.19 -55.79
C LYS A 573 -18.16 15.92 -54.44
N GLY A 574 -17.04 15.89 -53.71
CA GLY A 574 -16.92 16.56 -52.40
C GLY A 574 -17.82 15.99 -51.31
N LEU A 575 -18.32 14.76 -51.46
CA LEU A 575 -19.18 14.11 -50.46
C LEU A 575 -18.38 13.77 -49.23
N ASN A 576 -19.02 13.88 -48.05
CA ASN A 576 -18.37 13.63 -46.75
C ASN A 576 -19.31 12.87 -45.81
N ALA A 577 -18.95 11.64 -45.46
CA ALA A 577 -19.75 10.78 -44.61
C ALA A 577 -19.96 11.37 -43.19
N GLY A 578 -18.99 12.11 -42.67
CA GLY A 578 -19.13 12.80 -41.38
C GLY A 578 -20.21 13.90 -41.39
N THR A 579 -20.35 14.59 -42.52
CA THR A 579 -21.44 15.58 -42.72
C THR A 579 -22.79 14.87 -42.84
N VAL A 580 -22.85 13.80 -43.65
CA VAL A 580 -24.07 12.98 -43.80
C VAL A 580 -24.56 12.46 -42.44
N ILE A 581 -23.67 11.87 -41.65
CA ILE A 581 -24.02 11.32 -40.36
C ILE A 581 -24.46 12.40 -39.36
N ARG A 582 -23.88 13.58 -39.38
CA ARG A 582 -24.33 14.69 -38.50
C ARG A 582 -25.74 15.18 -38.86
N GLU A 583 -26.06 15.27 -40.14
CA GLU A 583 -27.40 15.69 -40.57
C GLU A 583 -28.42 14.59 -40.33
N LEU A 584 -28.13 13.34 -40.71
CA LEU A 584 -29.04 12.21 -40.47
C LEU A 584 -29.20 11.88 -38.97
N GLY A 585 -28.16 12.13 -38.18
CA GLY A 585 -28.21 11.94 -36.71
C GLY A 585 -29.24 12.76 -35.98
N LYS A 586 -29.65 13.93 -36.56
CA LYS A 586 -30.71 14.77 -35.99
C LYS A 586 -32.04 14.05 -35.93
N TYR A 587 -32.37 13.16 -36.87
CA TYR A 587 -33.63 12.40 -36.87
C TYR A 587 -33.71 11.36 -35.76
N ILE A 588 -32.58 10.90 -35.30
CA ILE A 588 -32.52 9.89 -34.22
C ILE A 588 -32.13 10.51 -32.86
N ASP A 589 -32.24 11.84 -32.70
CA ASP A 589 -31.80 12.57 -31.51
C ASP A 589 -30.36 12.18 -31.12
N GLY A 590 -29.50 12.10 -32.13
CA GLY A 590 -28.16 11.57 -32.02
C GLY A 590 -27.07 12.49 -32.54
N ASN A 591 -25.84 12.07 -32.35
CA ASN A 591 -24.65 12.72 -32.88
C ASN A 591 -23.71 11.68 -33.46
N GLY A 592 -22.81 12.11 -34.30
CA GLY A 592 -21.83 11.23 -34.92
C GLY A 592 -20.78 11.98 -35.73
N GLY A 593 -19.84 11.23 -36.27
CA GLY A 593 -18.76 11.76 -37.09
C GLY A 593 -17.84 10.65 -37.57
N GLY A 594 -16.82 11.03 -38.29
CA GLY A 594 -15.83 10.11 -38.85
C GLY A 594 -15.01 10.74 -39.93
N GLN A 595 -14.38 9.89 -40.75
CA GLN A 595 -13.61 10.29 -41.92
C GLN A 595 -14.52 10.62 -43.11
N PRO A 596 -14.06 11.36 -44.12
CA PRO A 596 -14.88 11.70 -45.30
C PRO A 596 -15.47 10.46 -46.00
N PHE A 597 -14.82 9.32 -45.96
CA PHE A 597 -15.25 8.08 -46.61
C PHE A 597 -16.04 7.12 -45.69
N PHE A 598 -16.00 7.33 -44.37
CA PHE A 598 -16.72 6.51 -43.41
C PHE A 598 -17.03 7.27 -42.12
N ALA A 599 -18.28 7.23 -41.67
CA ALA A 599 -18.70 7.83 -40.42
C ALA A 599 -19.78 7.00 -39.75
N SER A 600 -19.89 7.16 -38.43
CA SER A 600 -20.87 6.48 -37.59
C SER A 600 -21.55 7.47 -36.66
N GLY A 601 -22.83 7.22 -36.32
CA GLY A 601 -23.59 7.99 -35.35
C GLY A 601 -24.43 7.08 -34.45
N LYS A 602 -24.73 7.56 -33.24
CA LYS A 602 -25.60 6.89 -32.28
C LYS A 602 -26.64 7.90 -31.77
N GLY A 603 -27.88 7.47 -31.60
CA GLY A 603 -28.98 8.31 -31.14
C GLY A 603 -29.75 7.69 -29.98
N LYS A 604 -30.86 8.34 -29.65
CA LYS A 604 -31.78 7.92 -28.57
C LYS A 604 -33.20 7.61 -29.09
N ASN A 605 -33.54 8.07 -30.30
CA ASN A 605 -34.89 7.94 -30.87
C ASN A 605 -34.89 6.88 -31.98
N THR A 606 -35.30 5.67 -31.66
CA THR A 606 -35.40 4.56 -32.62
C THR A 606 -36.45 4.79 -33.71
N ASN A 607 -37.55 5.57 -33.43
CA ASN A 607 -38.58 5.89 -34.40
C ASN A 607 -38.05 6.79 -35.54
N GLY A 608 -36.93 7.46 -35.33
CA GLY A 608 -36.32 8.33 -36.33
C GLY A 608 -35.59 7.59 -37.44
N ILE A 609 -35.37 6.27 -37.35
CA ILE A 609 -34.63 5.46 -38.33
C ILE A 609 -35.31 5.54 -39.73
N ALA A 610 -36.65 5.47 -39.78
CA ALA A 610 -37.36 5.59 -41.07
C ALA A 610 -37.03 6.91 -41.77
N ALA A 611 -37.04 8.02 -41.04
CA ALA A 611 -36.70 9.34 -41.58
C ALA A 611 -35.21 9.41 -41.98
N VAL A 612 -34.28 8.75 -41.28
CA VAL A 612 -32.88 8.64 -41.67
C VAL A 612 -32.75 7.98 -43.04
N LEU A 613 -33.41 6.85 -43.25
CA LEU A 613 -33.32 6.09 -44.50
C LEU A 613 -33.96 6.82 -45.68
N GLU A 614 -35.13 7.46 -45.48
CA GLU A 614 -35.79 8.25 -46.49
C GLU A 614 -35.00 9.48 -46.91
N ASN A 615 -34.36 10.17 -45.97
CA ASN A 615 -33.60 11.38 -46.26
C ASN A 615 -32.16 11.12 -46.73
N ALA A 616 -31.64 9.90 -46.60
CA ALA A 616 -30.32 9.55 -47.04
C ALA A 616 -30.10 9.77 -48.54
N VAL A 617 -31.13 9.58 -49.38
CA VAL A 617 -31.06 9.78 -50.83
C VAL A 617 -30.86 11.25 -51.23
N ASN A 618 -31.19 12.20 -50.37
CA ASN A 618 -31.05 13.63 -50.69
C ASN A 618 -29.57 14.09 -50.81
N PHE A 619 -28.65 13.31 -50.29
CA PHE A 619 -27.20 13.61 -50.42
C PHE A 619 -26.59 13.17 -51.76
N VAL A 620 -27.32 12.40 -52.57
CA VAL A 620 -26.86 11.88 -53.85
C VAL A 620 -27.73 12.39 -55.04
N LYS A 621 -28.84 13.07 -54.75
CA LYS A 621 -29.65 13.80 -55.74
C LYS A 621 -28.96 15.14 -56.09
#